data_017d8530612600ff2828cca2db4f702d
#
_entry.id   017d8530612600ff2828cca2db4f702d
#
_cell.length_a   1.000
_cell.length_b   1.000
_cell.length_c   1.000
_cell.angle_alpha   90.00
_cell.angle_beta   90.00
_cell.angle_gamma   90.00
#
_symmetry.space_group_name_H-M   'P 1'
#
loop_
_entity.id
_entity.type
_entity.pdbx_description
1 polymer ?
#
loop_
_entity_poly.entity_id
_entity_poly.type
_entity_poly.pdbx_seq_one_letter_code
_entity_poly.pdbx_strand_id
1 'polypeptide(L)'
;MRLFYFLVLFLTAFSAKASFVLLPMDETSQQNHLKAYGITFWCLDKQYKASWLLNYRGGSFLLPDAPEIRKECQIRGVSFEVLSDAEANQILEEIASPSQNMETVILEKAPKIAVYTPKGKQPWDDAVTLVLTYAEIPFTPIYDEEVLSDGLLLYDWLHLHHEDFTGQYGKFYANYKNTPWYIEQKKDAETLATKLGYAKVAEEKLAVAKKIRDFVIGGGFMFAMCSATDSFDIALAAEGIDICEPMFDGDASEANYQSKIDYSQSFAFKDYFLERNPNVYEFSDIDMTQKRANIPMEKDYFTLMEFSAKWDPIPSMLCQNHTQLVKGFMGQTTAFDRELVKTNVLVMGECQLNGEARYIHGEKGKGMFTFFGGHDPEDFRHQVGDPPTVLDLHPTSPGYRLILNNVLFPAARKKKQKT
;
A
#
# COMPACT_ATOMS: atom_id res chain seq x y z
N MET A 1 34.96 -4.90 -77.65
CA MET A 1 33.74 -4.45 -76.95
C MET A 1 33.64 -5.15 -75.62
N ARG A 2 34.06 -4.55 -74.51
CA ARG A 2 33.99 -5.12 -73.18
C ARG A 2 32.77 -4.47 -72.47
N LEU A 3 31.73 -5.27 -72.17
CA LEU A 3 30.56 -4.88 -71.41
C LEU A 3 30.91 -4.85 -69.92
N PHE A 4 30.84 -3.66 -69.30
CA PHE A 4 30.93 -3.53 -67.83
C PHE A 4 29.52 -3.67 -67.26
N TYR A 5 29.27 -4.72 -66.48
CA TYR A 5 28.06 -4.82 -65.66
C TYR A 5 28.25 -4.03 -64.36
N PHE A 6 27.53 -2.95 -64.18
CA PHE A 6 27.38 -2.25 -62.89
C PHE A 6 26.36 -2.99 -62.05
N LEU A 7 26.85 -3.67 -61.01
CA LEU A 7 26.00 -4.27 -59.96
C LEU A 7 25.61 -3.17 -58.98
N VAL A 8 24.37 -2.64 -59.07
CA VAL A 8 23.81 -1.71 -58.09
C VAL A 8 23.31 -2.53 -56.91
N LEU A 9 24.05 -2.53 -55.78
CA LEU A 9 23.61 -3.06 -54.51
C LEU A 9 22.56 -2.10 -53.92
N PHE A 10 21.31 -2.47 -53.98
CA PHE A 10 20.24 -1.82 -53.19
C PHE A 10 20.43 -2.26 -51.72
N LEU A 11 21.06 -1.43 -50.89
CA LEU A 11 20.98 -1.52 -49.43
C LEU A 11 19.55 -1.11 -49.02
N THR A 12 18.66 -2.08 -48.88
CA THR A 12 17.40 -1.89 -48.17
C THR A 12 17.75 -1.70 -46.69
N ALA A 13 17.79 -0.45 -46.23
CA ALA A 13 17.80 -0.17 -44.81
C ALA A 13 16.49 -0.75 -44.23
N PHE A 14 16.56 -1.91 -43.59
CA PHE A 14 15.49 -2.39 -42.74
C PHE A 14 15.42 -1.41 -41.57
N SER A 15 14.48 -0.49 -41.62
CA SER A 15 14.11 0.34 -40.50
C SER A 15 13.48 -0.62 -39.46
N ALA A 16 14.23 -1.02 -38.45
CA ALA A 16 13.69 -1.79 -37.35
C ALA A 16 12.54 -0.95 -36.75
N LYS A 17 11.32 -1.47 -36.88
CA LYS A 17 10.14 -0.80 -36.34
C LYS A 17 10.21 -0.91 -34.84
N ALA A 18 10.11 0.21 -34.12
CA ALA A 18 10.00 0.18 -32.69
C ALA A 18 8.72 -0.56 -32.29
N SER A 19 8.79 -1.45 -31.30
CA SER A 19 7.67 -2.27 -30.87
C SER A 19 7.39 -2.17 -29.39
N PHE A 20 8.35 -1.64 -28.62
CA PHE A 20 8.23 -1.50 -27.17
C PHE A 20 8.74 -0.16 -26.66
N VAL A 21 8.19 0.25 -25.53
CA VAL A 21 8.65 1.35 -24.69
C VAL A 21 9.08 0.77 -23.35
N LEU A 22 10.34 0.97 -22.98
CA LEU A 22 10.88 0.64 -21.66
C LEU A 22 10.81 1.88 -20.77
N LEU A 23 10.19 1.76 -19.61
CA LEU A 23 10.30 2.72 -18.52
C LEU A 23 11.38 2.20 -17.57
N PRO A 24 12.63 2.71 -17.63
CA PRO A 24 13.67 2.30 -16.71
C PRO A 24 13.32 2.78 -15.30
N MET A 25 13.74 2.04 -14.29
CA MET A 25 13.48 2.38 -12.89
C MET A 25 14.78 2.49 -12.07
N ASP A 26 15.93 2.51 -12.73
CA ASP A 26 17.21 2.86 -12.10
C ASP A 26 17.32 4.38 -11.89
N GLU A 27 18.03 4.79 -10.83
CA GLU A 27 18.16 6.20 -10.45
C GLU A 27 18.88 7.07 -11.48
N THR A 28 19.70 6.49 -12.34
CA THR A 28 20.45 7.24 -13.35
C THR A 28 19.60 7.59 -14.57
N SER A 29 18.63 6.77 -14.89
CA SER A 29 17.82 6.89 -16.12
C SER A 29 16.43 7.45 -15.85
N GLN A 30 15.86 7.25 -14.65
CA GLN A 30 14.53 7.71 -14.29
C GLN A 30 14.58 8.78 -13.20
N GLN A 31 14.02 9.93 -13.51
CA GLN A 31 13.89 11.03 -12.55
C GLN A 31 12.60 10.99 -11.73
N ASN A 32 11.58 10.28 -12.21
CA ASN A 32 10.28 10.20 -11.56
C ASN A 32 9.74 8.77 -11.55
N HIS A 33 10.12 8.01 -10.54
CA HIS A 33 9.65 6.64 -10.34
C HIS A 33 8.13 6.60 -10.09
N LEU A 34 7.60 7.51 -9.26
CA LEU A 34 6.19 7.47 -8.86
C LEU A 34 5.26 7.68 -10.08
N LYS A 35 5.60 8.61 -10.97
CA LYS A 35 4.81 8.81 -12.20
C LYS A 35 4.98 7.68 -13.23
N ALA A 36 6.10 6.93 -13.20
CA ALA A 36 6.25 5.75 -14.04
C ALA A 36 5.24 4.64 -13.69
N TYR A 37 4.92 4.47 -12.39
CA TYR A 37 3.79 3.61 -11.97
C TYR A 37 2.46 4.13 -12.51
N GLY A 38 2.25 5.44 -12.48
CA GLY A 38 1.05 6.08 -13.04
C GLY A 38 0.89 5.85 -14.54
N ILE A 39 1.98 5.94 -15.33
CA ILE A 39 1.96 5.58 -16.76
C ILE A 39 1.60 4.11 -16.94
N THR A 40 2.19 3.22 -16.15
CA THR A 40 1.90 1.78 -16.23
C THR A 40 0.44 1.49 -15.91
N PHE A 41 -0.09 2.10 -14.84
CA PHE A 41 -1.51 1.99 -14.49
C PHE A 41 -2.42 2.53 -15.61
N TRP A 42 -2.11 3.70 -16.16
CA TRP A 42 -2.84 4.30 -17.27
C TRP A 42 -2.87 3.37 -18.50
N CYS A 43 -1.75 2.73 -18.83
CA CYS A 43 -1.72 1.73 -19.91
C CYS A 43 -2.69 0.58 -19.64
N LEU A 44 -2.71 0.05 -18.41
CA LEU A 44 -3.64 -1.03 -18.04
C LEU A 44 -5.11 -0.58 -18.11
N ASP A 45 -5.41 0.64 -17.70
CA ASP A 45 -6.75 1.24 -17.80
C ASP A 45 -7.21 1.38 -19.26
N LYS A 46 -6.27 1.69 -20.17
CA LYS A 46 -6.47 1.71 -21.64
C LYS A 46 -6.43 0.32 -22.28
N GLN A 47 -6.41 -0.76 -21.48
CA GLN A 47 -6.39 -2.15 -21.92
C GLN A 47 -5.10 -2.58 -22.65
N TYR A 48 -4.02 -1.81 -22.53
CA TYR A 48 -2.69 -2.27 -22.90
C TYR A 48 -2.16 -3.21 -21.83
N LYS A 49 -1.52 -4.30 -22.24
CA LYS A 49 -0.77 -5.15 -21.30
C LYS A 49 0.59 -4.52 -21.04
N ALA A 50 1.05 -4.67 -19.81
CA ALA A 50 2.37 -4.24 -19.40
C ALA A 50 3.17 -5.44 -18.86
N SER A 51 4.48 -5.41 -18.99
CA SER A 51 5.37 -6.36 -18.32
C SER A 51 6.15 -5.62 -17.25
N TRP A 52 6.07 -6.07 -15.99
CA TRP A 52 6.90 -5.61 -14.91
C TRP A 52 8.16 -6.47 -14.86
N LEU A 53 9.31 -5.85 -15.12
CA LEU A 53 10.62 -6.52 -15.18
C LEU A 53 11.27 -6.43 -13.80
N LEU A 54 10.90 -7.35 -12.91
CA LEU A 54 11.35 -7.36 -11.51
C LEU A 54 12.87 -7.46 -11.44
N ASN A 55 13.47 -6.57 -10.67
CA ASN A 55 14.92 -6.42 -10.47
C ASN A 55 15.73 -6.05 -11.72
N TYR A 56 15.14 -5.91 -12.89
CA TYR A 56 15.81 -5.36 -14.05
C TYR A 56 15.81 -3.83 -13.98
N ARG A 57 17.01 -3.22 -13.88
CA ARG A 57 17.19 -1.77 -13.80
C ARG A 57 16.21 -1.10 -12.80
N GLY A 58 16.17 -1.58 -11.57
CA GLY A 58 15.31 -1.04 -10.52
C GLY A 58 13.84 -1.48 -10.59
N GLY A 59 13.49 -2.51 -11.37
CA GLY A 59 12.12 -3.00 -11.53
C GLY A 59 11.35 -2.27 -12.62
N SER A 60 11.92 -2.21 -13.80
CA SER A 60 11.42 -1.48 -14.98
C SER A 60 10.09 -2.00 -15.52
N PHE A 61 9.40 -1.19 -16.31
CA PHE A 61 8.19 -1.59 -17.02
C PHE A 61 8.43 -1.61 -18.53
N LEU A 62 7.97 -2.68 -19.20
CA LEU A 62 8.00 -2.82 -20.65
C LEU A 62 6.57 -2.75 -21.18
N LEU A 63 6.29 -1.75 -22.01
CA LEU A 63 4.99 -1.41 -22.57
C LEU A 63 5.00 -1.60 -24.08
N PRO A 64 3.86 -1.82 -24.75
CA PRO A 64 3.80 -1.76 -26.21
C PRO A 64 4.12 -0.34 -26.70
N ASP A 65 4.76 -0.23 -27.86
CA ASP A 65 5.01 1.06 -28.48
C ASP A 65 3.75 1.60 -29.14
N ALA A 66 3.19 2.65 -28.53
CA ALA A 66 2.09 3.42 -29.08
C ALA A 66 2.37 4.93 -28.94
N PRO A 67 1.99 5.74 -29.95
CA PRO A 67 2.24 7.18 -29.92
C PRO A 67 1.67 7.87 -28.68
N GLU A 68 0.50 7.43 -28.22
CA GLU A 68 -0.15 7.96 -27.02
C GLU A 68 0.62 7.62 -25.74
N ILE A 69 1.25 6.44 -25.62
CA ILE A 69 2.08 6.07 -24.47
C ILE A 69 3.30 6.97 -24.38
N ARG A 70 4.00 7.16 -25.52
CA ARG A 70 5.15 8.06 -25.57
C ARG A 70 4.76 9.51 -25.24
N LYS A 71 3.59 9.95 -25.73
CA LYS A 71 3.06 11.27 -25.43
C LYS A 71 2.75 11.44 -23.94
N GLU A 72 2.11 10.45 -23.31
CA GLU A 72 1.84 10.48 -21.85
C GLU A 72 3.14 10.51 -21.03
N CYS A 73 4.15 9.72 -21.41
CA CYS A 73 5.46 9.80 -20.76
C CYS A 73 6.05 11.21 -20.83
N GLN A 74 5.98 11.86 -22.01
CA GLN A 74 6.47 13.24 -22.18
C GLN A 74 5.67 14.24 -21.33
N ILE A 75 4.34 14.14 -21.31
CA ILE A 75 3.46 15.04 -20.56
C ILE A 75 3.75 14.94 -19.05
N ARG A 76 3.94 13.73 -18.53
CA ARG A 76 4.17 13.47 -17.09
C ARG A 76 5.65 13.55 -16.69
N GLY A 77 6.57 13.83 -17.63
CA GLY A 77 8.01 13.91 -17.34
C GLY A 77 8.65 12.58 -16.96
N VAL A 78 8.14 11.47 -17.52
CA VAL A 78 8.67 10.12 -17.30
C VAL A 78 9.66 9.77 -18.39
N SER A 79 10.89 9.39 -18.00
CA SER A 79 11.91 8.93 -18.94
C SER A 79 11.53 7.59 -19.56
N PHE A 80 11.79 7.42 -20.85
CA PHE A 80 11.52 6.18 -21.55
C PHE A 80 12.51 5.92 -22.68
N GLU A 81 12.69 4.64 -23.01
CA GLU A 81 13.51 4.17 -24.11
C GLU A 81 12.62 3.45 -25.14
N VAL A 82 12.84 3.72 -26.43
CA VAL A 82 12.10 3.07 -27.50
C VAL A 82 12.94 1.91 -28.02
N LEU A 83 12.39 0.70 -27.98
CA LEU A 83 13.09 -0.53 -28.31
C LEU A 83 12.50 -1.21 -29.53
N SER A 84 13.39 -1.82 -30.34
CA SER A 84 13.01 -2.79 -31.35
C SER A 84 12.63 -4.13 -30.73
N ASP A 85 11.97 -5.02 -31.49
CA ASP A 85 11.68 -6.38 -31.06
C ASP A 85 12.95 -7.15 -30.66
N ALA A 86 14.06 -6.95 -31.37
CA ALA A 86 15.32 -7.62 -31.08
C ALA A 86 15.90 -7.18 -29.72
N GLU A 87 15.91 -5.88 -29.43
CA GLU A 87 16.38 -5.35 -28.15
C GLU A 87 15.50 -5.79 -26.98
N ALA A 88 14.16 -5.74 -27.15
CA ALA A 88 13.23 -6.20 -26.13
C ALA A 88 13.39 -7.72 -25.85
N ASN A 89 13.55 -8.54 -26.88
CA ASN A 89 13.80 -9.97 -26.73
C ASN A 89 15.12 -10.27 -26.01
N GLN A 90 16.18 -9.53 -26.31
CA GLN A 90 17.46 -9.66 -25.63
C GLN A 90 17.32 -9.39 -24.11
N ILE A 91 16.58 -8.33 -23.73
CA ILE A 91 16.29 -8.03 -22.33
C ILE A 91 15.49 -9.16 -21.67
N LEU A 92 14.46 -9.68 -22.34
CA LEU A 92 13.62 -10.76 -21.80
C LEU A 92 14.42 -12.08 -21.67
N GLU A 93 15.35 -12.37 -22.57
CA GLU A 93 16.27 -13.51 -22.48
C GLU A 93 17.25 -13.37 -21.30
N GLU A 94 17.81 -12.18 -21.09
CA GLU A 94 18.63 -11.88 -19.91
C GLU A 94 17.87 -12.14 -18.61
N ILE A 95 16.63 -11.60 -18.49
CA ILE A 95 15.76 -11.76 -17.32
C ILE A 95 15.41 -13.23 -17.11
N ALA A 96 15.14 -13.98 -18.17
CA ALA A 96 14.79 -15.39 -18.11
C ALA A 96 15.96 -16.29 -17.67
N SER A 97 17.20 -15.81 -17.74
CA SER A 97 18.38 -16.57 -17.34
C SER A 97 18.29 -17.08 -15.90
N PRO A 98 18.53 -18.39 -15.66
CA PRO A 98 18.45 -18.95 -14.30
C PRO A 98 19.45 -18.34 -13.29
N SER A 99 20.55 -17.78 -13.78
CA SER A 99 21.59 -17.15 -12.94
C SER A 99 21.21 -15.74 -12.45
N GLN A 100 20.16 -15.13 -13.00
CA GLN A 100 19.71 -13.79 -12.65
C GLN A 100 18.54 -13.84 -11.66
N ASN A 101 18.60 -13.03 -10.61
CA ASN A 101 17.47 -12.82 -9.70
C ASN A 101 16.48 -11.80 -10.28
N MET A 102 15.96 -12.10 -11.46
CA MET A 102 15.01 -11.26 -12.22
C MET A 102 13.84 -12.11 -12.69
N GLU A 103 12.66 -11.49 -12.88
CA GLU A 103 11.49 -12.18 -13.43
C GLU A 103 10.61 -11.19 -14.20
N THR A 104 9.92 -11.67 -15.23
CA THR A 104 8.89 -10.91 -15.93
C THR A 104 7.51 -11.24 -15.38
N VAL A 105 6.84 -10.25 -14.83
CA VAL A 105 5.45 -10.35 -14.36
C VAL A 105 4.54 -9.62 -15.34
N ILE A 106 3.59 -10.34 -15.92
CA ILE A 106 2.59 -9.74 -16.81
C ILE A 106 1.52 -9.06 -15.98
N LEU A 107 1.27 -7.80 -16.24
CA LEU A 107 0.16 -7.04 -15.72
C LEU A 107 -0.96 -7.00 -16.77
N GLU A 108 -2.18 -7.40 -16.37
CA GLU A 108 -3.26 -7.65 -17.34
C GLU A 108 -4.37 -6.61 -17.29
N LYS A 109 -4.66 -6.03 -16.11
CA LYS A 109 -5.79 -5.12 -15.91
C LYS A 109 -5.50 -4.14 -14.77
N ALA A 110 -5.87 -2.88 -14.94
CA ALA A 110 -5.86 -1.92 -13.85
C ALA A 110 -6.84 -2.34 -12.74
N PRO A 111 -6.40 -2.40 -11.47
CA PRO A 111 -7.31 -2.64 -10.36
C PRO A 111 -8.25 -1.45 -10.15
N LYS A 112 -9.48 -1.72 -9.74
CA LYS A 112 -10.40 -0.69 -9.25
C LYS A 112 -10.09 -0.40 -7.80
N ILE A 113 -9.78 0.85 -7.49
CA ILE A 113 -9.27 1.28 -6.20
C ILE A 113 -10.38 2.00 -5.41
N ALA A 114 -10.61 1.55 -4.19
CA ALA A 114 -11.37 2.26 -3.17
C ALA A 114 -10.43 2.78 -2.07
N VAL A 115 -10.72 3.98 -1.57
CA VAL A 115 -10.09 4.56 -0.39
C VAL A 115 -11.17 4.78 0.65
N TYR A 116 -11.01 4.13 1.80
CA TYR A 116 -11.94 4.27 2.91
C TYR A 116 -11.57 5.54 3.71
N THR A 117 -12.43 6.54 3.64
CA THR A 117 -12.20 7.84 4.29
C THR A 117 -13.52 8.55 4.59
N PRO A 118 -13.63 9.28 5.73
CA PRO A 118 -14.80 10.07 6.04
C PRO A 118 -15.11 11.13 4.98
N LYS A 119 -16.40 11.46 4.85
CA LYS A 119 -16.85 12.56 3.99
C LYS A 119 -16.52 13.88 4.69
N GLY A 120 -15.63 14.66 4.13
CA GLY A 120 -15.24 15.95 4.66
C GLY A 120 -13.72 16.12 4.79
N LYS A 121 -13.32 17.35 5.18
CA LYS A 121 -11.89 17.66 5.35
C LYS A 121 -11.40 17.08 6.68
N GLN A 122 -10.41 16.23 6.61
CA GLN A 122 -9.69 15.74 7.78
C GLN A 122 -8.58 16.75 8.19
N PRO A 123 -8.21 16.80 9.47
CA PRO A 123 -7.12 17.66 9.95
C PRO A 123 -5.71 17.07 9.64
N TRP A 124 -5.63 16.01 8.90
CA TRP A 124 -4.43 15.34 8.40
C TRP A 124 -4.63 14.97 6.94
N ASP A 125 -3.56 14.66 6.25
CA ASP A 125 -3.54 14.11 4.91
C ASP A 125 -3.39 12.57 4.93
N ASP A 126 -3.41 11.98 3.76
CA ASP A 126 -3.29 10.54 3.54
C ASP A 126 -2.21 10.30 2.48
N ALA A 127 -1.11 9.66 2.89
CA ALA A 127 0.04 9.38 2.02
C ALA A 127 -0.34 8.58 0.76
N VAL A 128 -1.31 7.68 0.86
CA VAL A 128 -1.74 6.88 -0.29
C VAL A 128 -2.52 7.72 -1.28
N THR A 129 -3.47 8.53 -0.81
CA THR A 129 -4.21 9.45 -1.70
C THR A 129 -3.30 10.50 -2.33
N LEU A 130 -2.27 10.96 -1.59
CA LEU A 130 -1.25 11.86 -2.12
C LEU A 130 -0.50 11.22 -3.29
N VAL A 131 0.02 9.99 -3.12
CA VAL A 131 0.78 9.34 -4.19
C VAL A 131 -0.11 8.89 -5.35
N LEU A 132 -1.34 8.45 -5.10
CA LEU A 132 -2.29 8.13 -6.17
C LEU A 132 -2.60 9.37 -7.01
N THR A 133 -2.84 10.51 -6.36
CA THR A 133 -3.08 11.80 -7.04
C THR A 133 -1.84 12.26 -7.81
N TYR A 134 -0.66 12.20 -7.22
CA TYR A 134 0.61 12.56 -7.86
C TYR A 134 0.92 11.70 -9.08
N ALA A 135 0.70 10.39 -8.97
CA ALA A 135 0.90 9.43 -10.06
C ALA A 135 -0.26 9.44 -11.07
N GLU A 136 -1.32 10.22 -10.83
CA GLU A 136 -2.54 10.28 -11.65
C GLU A 136 -3.23 8.92 -11.79
N ILE A 137 -3.30 8.17 -10.69
CA ILE A 137 -4.01 6.90 -10.57
C ILE A 137 -5.40 7.17 -9.99
N PRO A 138 -6.48 6.84 -10.69
CA PRO A 138 -7.83 7.10 -10.21
C PRO A 138 -8.22 6.20 -9.04
N PHE A 139 -8.93 6.76 -8.08
CA PHE A 139 -9.52 6.05 -6.94
C PHE A 139 -10.88 6.61 -6.59
N THR A 140 -11.66 5.85 -5.84
CA THR A 140 -12.99 6.27 -5.37
C THR A 140 -12.99 6.31 -3.84
N PRO A 141 -13.27 7.47 -3.21
CA PRO A 141 -13.49 7.52 -1.78
C PRO A 141 -14.83 6.84 -1.44
N ILE A 142 -14.79 6.00 -0.42
CA ILE A 142 -15.96 5.32 0.15
C ILE A 142 -15.90 5.41 1.67
N TYR A 143 -17.05 5.27 2.34
CA TYR A 143 -17.09 5.27 3.78
C TYR A 143 -18.11 4.23 4.29
N ASP A 144 -18.51 4.32 5.54
CA ASP A 144 -19.34 3.32 6.23
C ASP A 144 -20.62 2.96 5.48
N GLU A 145 -21.33 3.94 4.93
CA GLU A 145 -22.58 3.71 4.18
C GLU A 145 -22.35 2.84 2.94
N GLU A 146 -21.33 3.16 2.15
CA GLU A 146 -21.00 2.44 0.95
C GLU A 146 -20.49 1.02 1.28
N VAL A 147 -19.68 0.88 2.35
CA VAL A 147 -19.17 -0.42 2.79
C VAL A 147 -20.31 -1.32 3.29
N LEU A 148 -21.19 -0.80 4.15
CA LEU A 148 -22.31 -1.56 4.71
C LEU A 148 -23.37 -1.93 3.66
N SER A 149 -23.47 -1.16 2.57
CA SER A 149 -24.34 -1.47 1.43
C SER A 149 -23.68 -2.35 0.34
N ASP A 150 -22.65 -3.11 0.69
CA ASP A 150 -21.92 -4.02 -0.20
C ASP A 150 -21.16 -3.33 -1.36
N GLY A 151 -20.90 -2.04 -1.24
CA GLY A 151 -20.17 -1.26 -2.26
C GLY A 151 -18.76 -1.77 -2.55
N LEU A 152 -18.12 -2.47 -1.61
CA LEU A 152 -16.79 -3.06 -1.80
C LEU A 152 -16.72 -4.10 -2.94
N LEU A 153 -17.83 -4.72 -3.31
CA LEU A 153 -17.89 -5.69 -4.42
C LEU A 153 -17.54 -5.07 -5.79
N LEU A 154 -17.52 -3.75 -5.89
CA LEU A 154 -17.18 -3.02 -7.12
C LEU A 154 -15.67 -2.81 -7.30
N TYR A 155 -14.85 -3.13 -6.29
CA TYR A 155 -13.43 -2.81 -6.24
C TYR A 155 -12.57 -4.06 -6.12
N ASP A 156 -11.31 -3.92 -6.54
CA ASP A 156 -10.28 -4.95 -6.45
C ASP A 156 -9.32 -4.69 -5.29
N TRP A 157 -9.11 -3.40 -4.93
CA TRP A 157 -8.15 -2.94 -3.94
C TRP A 157 -8.77 -1.89 -3.02
N LEU A 158 -8.54 -2.03 -1.71
CA LEU A 158 -9.05 -1.14 -0.66
C LEU A 158 -7.90 -0.59 0.18
N HIS A 159 -7.89 0.72 0.37
CA HIS A 159 -6.99 1.40 1.31
C HIS A 159 -7.70 1.83 2.58
N LEU A 160 -7.03 1.60 3.72
CA LEU A 160 -7.39 2.07 5.05
C LEU A 160 -6.20 2.83 5.63
N HIS A 161 -6.41 4.01 6.25
CA HIS A 161 -5.28 4.76 6.82
C HIS A 161 -5.50 5.12 8.29
N HIS A 162 -6.15 6.22 8.57
CA HIS A 162 -6.28 6.77 9.92
C HIS A 162 -7.48 6.27 10.69
N GLU A 163 -8.23 5.35 10.15
CA GLU A 163 -9.51 4.99 10.69
C GLU A 163 -9.37 4.13 11.95
N ASP A 164 -10.20 4.45 12.91
CA ASP A 164 -10.36 3.67 14.13
C ASP A 164 -11.61 2.78 14.01
N PHE A 165 -11.39 1.48 13.98
CA PHE A 165 -12.46 0.49 13.94
C PHE A 165 -12.94 0.06 15.33
N THR A 166 -12.35 0.60 16.40
CA THR A 166 -12.68 0.26 17.79
C THR A 166 -13.77 1.14 18.41
N GLY A 167 -14.05 2.31 17.81
CA GLY A 167 -14.98 3.30 18.34
C GLY A 167 -14.38 4.22 19.41
N GLN A 168 -13.06 4.28 19.54
CA GLN A 168 -12.35 5.14 20.51
C GLN A 168 -11.87 6.47 19.87
N TYR A 169 -12.38 6.82 18.70
CA TYR A 169 -12.09 8.08 17.98
C TYR A 169 -10.60 8.33 17.81
N GLY A 170 -9.85 7.29 17.38
CA GLY A 170 -8.43 7.37 17.11
C GLY A 170 -7.56 7.53 18.36
N LYS A 171 -8.11 7.32 19.57
CA LYS A 171 -7.40 7.55 20.84
C LYS A 171 -6.88 9.00 21.00
N PHE A 172 -7.51 9.94 20.30
CA PHE A 172 -7.14 11.37 20.37
C PHE A 172 -7.66 12.11 21.62
N TYR A 173 -8.38 11.42 22.50
CA TYR A 173 -9.04 12.02 23.66
C TYR A 173 -8.13 12.88 24.54
N ALA A 174 -6.95 12.36 24.89
CA ALA A 174 -6.04 13.03 25.82
C ALA A 174 -5.69 14.47 25.39
N ASN A 175 -5.33 14.64 24.13
CA ASN A 175 -4.77 15.88 23.61
C ASN A 175 -5.81 16.75 22.89
N TYR A 176 -6.90 16.16 22.38
CA TYR A 176 -7.78 16.83 21.42
C TYR A 176 -9.25 16.88 21.82
N LYS A 177 -9.66 16.33 22.98
CA LYS A 177 -11.07 16.28 23.43
C LYS A 177 -11.82 17.61 23.42
N ASN A 178 -11.11 18.73 23.52
CA ASN A 178 -11.67 20.08 23.51
C ASN A 178 -11.46 20.81 22.18
N THR A 179 -10.85 20.18 21.18
CA THR A 179 -10.65 20.80 19.86
C THR A 179 -11.92 20.71 19.02
N PRO A 180 -12.23 21.73 18.21
CA PRO A 180 -13.43 21.72 17.39
C PRO A 180 -13.52 20.50 16.47
N TRP A 181 -12.43 20.12 15.81
CA TRP A 181 -12.43 19.01 14.87
C TRP A 181 -12.72 17.65 15.56
N TYR A 182 -12.20 17.42 16.78
CA TYR A 182 -12.46 16.17 17.51
C TYR A 182 -13.92 16.07 17.96
N ILE A 183 -14.48 17.20 18.45
CA ILE A 183 -15.89 17.27 18.86
C ILE A 183 -16.81 17.02 17.67
N GLU A 184 -16.48 17.60 16.50
CA GLU A 184 -17.23 17.41 15.26
C GLU A 184 -17.11 15.95 14.78
N GLN A 185 -15.91 15.39 14.71
CA GLN A 185 -15.68 13.99 14.32
C GLN A 185 -16.49 13.02 15.20
N LYS A 186 -16.45 13.20 16.53
CA LYS A 186 -17.24 12.37 17.45
C LYS A 186 -18.73 12.47 17.16
N LYS A 187 -19.25 13.68 17.02
CA LYS A 187 -20.66 13.94 16.73
C LYS A 187 -21.10 13.35 15.39
N ASP A 188 -20.27 13.48 14.37
CA ASP A 188 -20.56 12.95 13.03
C ASP A 188 -20.60 11.43 13.04
N ALA A 189 -19.65 10.78 13.73
CA ALA A 189 -19.62 9.33 13.89
C ALA A 189 -20.85 8.81 14.66
N GLU A 190 -21.23 9.45 15.78
CA GLU A 190 -22.43 9.10 16.55
C GLU A 190 -23.72 9.29 15.72
N THR A 191 -23.78 10.38 14.94
CA THR A 191 -24.92 10.66 14.06
C THR A 191 -25.03 9.62 12.96
N LEU A 192 -23.90 9.23 12.36
CA LEU A 192 -23.85 8.23 11.30
C LEU A 192 -24.23 6.84 11.82
N ALA A 193 -23.66 6.42 12.95
CA ALA A 193 -24.00 5.14 13.59
C ALA A 193 -25.50 5.04 13.87
N THR A 194 -26.10 6.10 14.45
CA THR A 194 -27.55 6.18 14.71
C THR A 194 -28.37 6.09 13.41
N LYS A 195 -27.96 6.81 12.37
CA LYS A 195 -28.61 6.78 11.05
C LYS A 195 -28.59 5.39 10.43
N LEU A 196 -27.51 4.65 10.66
CA LEU A 196 -27.32 3.29 10.16
C LEU A 196 -27.97 2.22 11.05
N GLY A 197 -28.58 2.62 12.17
CA GLY A 197 -29.34 1.73 13.06
C GLY A 197 -28.52 1.09 14.19
N TYR A 198 -27.31 1.59 14.46
CA TYR A 198 -26.45 1.13 15.55
C TYR A 198 -26.60 2.02 16.79
N ALA A 199 -26.53 1.40 17.98
CA ALA A 199 -26.61 2.11 19.24
C ALA A 199 -25.27 2.80 19.61
N LYS A 200 -24.16 2.19 19.22
CA LYS A 200 -22.78 2.65 19.50
C LYS A 200 -21.96 2.72 18.21
N VAL A 201 -21.00 3.65 18.18
CA VAL A 201 -20.03 3.76 17.08
C VAL A 201 -19.17 2.49 16.97
N ALA A 202 -18.79 1.90 18.11
CA ALA A 202 -18.02 0.63 18.11
C ALA A 202 -18.77 -0.54 17.43
N GLU A 203 -20.10 -0.62 17.60
CA GLU A 203 -20.92 -1.65 16.93
C GLU A 203 -20.97 -1.42 15.41
N GLU A 204 -21.12 -0.17 15.00
CA GLU A 204 -21.13 0.21 13.59
C GLU A 204 -19.76 -0.06 12.94
N LYS A 205 -18.65 0.36 13.57
CA LYS A 205 -17.30 0.13 13.08
C LYS A 205 -16.93 -1.36 13.03
N LEU A 206 -17.39 -2.17 13.97
CA LEU A 206 -17.25 -3.62 13.89
C LEU A 206 -18.00 -4.19 12.67
N ALA A 207 -19.23 -3.71 12.40
CA ALA A 207 -19.97 -4.17 11.22
C ALA A 207 -19.24 -3.81 9.91
N VAL A 208 -18.63 -2.62 9.83
CA VAL A 208 -17.78 -2.19 8.73
C VAL A 208 -16.54 -3.08 8.62
N ALA A 209 -15.81 -3.32 9.72
CA ALA A 209 -14.64 -4.19 9.75
C ALA A 209 -14.97 -5.62 9.27
N LYS A 210 -16.14 -6.14 9.65
CA LYS A 210 -16.63 -7.45 9.17
C LYS A 210 -16.89 -7.45 7.66
N LYS A 211 -17.45 -6.40 7.09
CA LYS A 211 -17.64 -6.27 5.63
C LYS A 211 -16.29 -6.21 4.90
N ILE A 212 -15.33 -5.48 5.45
CA ILE A 212 -13.96 -5.42 4.91
C ILE A 212 -13.28 -6.79 5.00
N ARG A 213 -13.41 -7.49 6.13
CA ARG A 213 -12.95 -8.88 6.28
C ARG A 213 -13.53 -9.79 5.19
N ASP A 214 -14.84 -9.70 4.97
CA ASP A 214 -15.54 -10.55 4.00
C ASP A 214 -15.11 -10.21 2.56
N PHE A 215 -14.85 -8.93 2.25
CA PHE A 215 -14.23 -8.50 0.99
C PHE A 215 -12.88 -9.18 0.77
N VAL A 216 -11.99 -9.17 1.77
CA VAL A 216 -10.68 -9.83 1.67
C VAL A 216 -10.85 -11.34 1.53
N ILE A 217 -11.67 -11.99 2.37
CA ILE A 217 -11.94 -13.44 2.27
C ILE A 217 -12.44 -13.81 0.88
N GLY A 218 -13.23 -12.95 0.26
CA GLY A 218 -13.77 -13.13 -1.08
C GLY A 218 -12.75 -13.02 -2.22
N GLY A 219 -11.58 -12.42 -1.98
CA GLY A 219 -10.50 -12.26 -2.96
C GLY A 219 -10.03 -10.82 -3.17
N GLY A 220 -10.53 -9.87 -2.37
CA GLY A 220 -10.09 -8.48 -2.39
C GLY A 220 -8.68 -8.30 -1.80
N PHE A 221 -8.05 -7.18 -2.15
CA PHE A 221 -6.75 -6.76 -1.63
C PHE A 221 -6.94 -5.58 -0.68
N MET A 222 -6.44 -5.69 0.54
CA MET A 222 -6.47 -4.63 1.53
C MET A 222 -5.06 -4.12 1.82
N PHE A 223 -4.88 -2.81 1.78
CA PHE A 223 -3.66 -2.12 2.19
C PHE A 223 -4.00 -1.15 3.31
N ALA A 224 -3.40 -1.32 4.48
CA ALA A 224 -3.64 -0.46 5.61
C ALA A 224 -2.35 0.19 6.13
N MET A 225 -2.46 1.42 6.59
CA MET A 225 -1.39 2.19 7.23
C MET A 225 -1.88 2.78 8.55
N CYS A 226 -0.94 3.25 9.36
CA CYS A 226 -1.20 3.98 10.59
C CYS A 226 -2.15 3.20 11.52
N SER A 227 -3.04 3.90 12.23
CA SER A 227 -4.00 3.31 13.19
C SER A 227 -5.01 2.33 12.59
N ALA A 228 -5.22 2.35 11.28
CA ALA A 228 -6.12 1.39 10.65
C ALA A 228 -5.56 -0.05 10.66
N THR A 229 -4.28 -0.26 10.94
CA THR A 229 -3.66 -1.58 10.96
C THR A 229 -4.05 -2.40 12.18
N ASP A 230 -3.79 -1.90 13.38
CA ASP A 230 -4.07 -2.60 14.63
C ASP A 230 -5.52 -2.42 15.09
N SER A 231 -6.12 -1.23 14.91
CA SER A 231 -7.53 -1.00 15.28
C SER A 231 -8.50 -1.91 14.52
N PHE A 232 -8.20 -2.22 13.25
CA PHE A 232 -8.98 -3.19 12.45
C PHE A 232 -8.93 -4.60 13.05
N ASP A 233 -7.73 -5.08 13.37
CA ASP A 233 -7.54 -6.40 13.98
C ASP A 233 -8.16 -6.49 15.39
N ILE A 234 -8.02 -5.42 16.17
CA ILE A 234 -8.61 -5.30 17.52
C ILE A 234 -10.14 -5.35 17.43
N ALA A 235 -10.76 -4.59 16.52
CA ALA A 235 -12.21 -4.59 16.37
C ALA A 235 -12.76 -5.98 16.03
N LEU A 236 -12.10 -6.73 15.14
CA LEU A 236 -12.50 -8.11 14.81
C LEU A 236 -12.32 -9.06 15.98
N ALA A 237 -11.21 -8.96 16.71
CA ALA A 237 -10.93 -9.83 17.85
C ALA A 237 -11.81 -9.55 19.07
N ALA A 238 -12.33 -8.33 19.19
CA ALA A 238 -13.23 -7.89 20.25
C ALA A 238 -14.71 -8.05 19.89
N GLU A 239 -15.06 -8.84 18.88
CA GLU A 239 -16.47 -9.05 18.49
C GLU A 239 -17.34 -9.47 19.68
N GLY A 240 -18.37 -8.67 19.98
CA GLY A 240 -19.30 -8.91 21.11
C GLY A 240 -18.76 -8.55 22.48
N ILE A 241 -17.63 -7.85 22.55
CA ILE A 241 -16.98 -7.42 23.81
C ILE A 241 -16.91 -5.89 23.80
N ASP A 242 -17.39 -5.25 24.85
CA ASP A 242 -17.25 -3.81 25.04
C ASP A 242 -15.85 -3.47 25.57
N ILE A 243 -15.03 -2.87 24.72
CA ILE A 243 -13.66 -2.43 25.04
C ILE A 243 -13.54 -0.92 25.19
N CYS A 244 -14.64 -0.17 25.00
CA CYS A 244 -14.65 1.29 25.09
C CYS A 244 -14.80 1.75 26.53
N GLU A 245 -14.00 2.75 26.93
CA GLU A 245 -14.14 3.40 28.24
C GLU A 245 -15.24 4.48 28.17
N PRO A 246 -15.85 4.87 29.32
CA PRO A 246 -17.07 5.73 29.34
C PRO A 246 -16.98 7.07 28.63
N MET A 247 -15.77 7.62 28.46
CA MET A 247 -15.58 8.89 27.72
C MET A 247 -15.81 8.74 26.23
N PHE A 248 -15.75 7.53 25.70
CA PHE A 248 -15.96 7.29 24.28
C PHE A 248 -17.45 7.07 23.96
N ASP A 249 -18.15 6.20 24.70
CA ASP A 249 -19.51 5.77 24.35
C ASP A 249 -20.56 5.93 25.48
N GLY A 250 -20.14 6.35 26.70
CA GLY A 250 -21.03 6.73 27.80
C GLY A 250 -21.28 5.64 28.84
N ASP A 251 -20.87 4.40 28.66
CA ASP A 251 -20.93 3.31 29.63
C ASP A 251 -19.57 2.66 29.92
N ALA A 252 -19.51 1.75 30.86
CA ALA A 252 -18.25 1.14 31.27
C ALA A 252 -17.88 -0.03 30.36
N SER A 253 -16.63 -0.10 29.97
CA SER A 253 -16.08 -1.27 29.27
C SER A 253 -16.24 -2.54 30.10
N GLU A 254 -16.26 -3.69 29.45
CA GLU A 254 -16.43 -4.98 30.11
C GLU A 254 -15.24 -5.31 31.04
N ALA A 255 -15.52 -5.69 32.30
CA ALA A 255 -14.48 -5.84 33.34
C ALA A 255 -13.34 -6.81 32.98
N ASN A 256 -13.64 -7.89 32.26
CA ASN A 256 -12.70 -8.97 31.93
C ASN A 256 -12.50 -9.09 30.40
N TYR A 257 -12.62 -8.00 29.65
CA TYR A 257 -12.57 -8.03 28.20
C TYR A 257 -11.30 -8.69 27.64
N GLN A 258 -10.13 -8.42 28.24
CA GLN A 258 -8.85 -8.96 27.77
C GLN A 258 -8.84 -10.49 27.68
N SER A 259 -9.47 -11.17 28.63
CA SER A 259 -9.55 -12.63 28.64
C SER A 259 -10.54 -13.24 27.66
N LYS A 260 -11.33 -12.37 26.99
CA LYS A 260 -12.36 -12.77 26.03
C LYS A 260 -11.95 -12.50 24.58
N ILE A 261 -10.86 -11.75 24.36
CA ILE A 261 -10.36 -11.42 23.02
C ILE A 261 -10.09 -12.71 22.24
N ASP A 262 -10.71 -12.82 21.06
CA ASP A 262 -10.50 -13.92 20.15
C ASP A 262 -9.49 -13.56 19.06
N TYR A 263 -8.22 -13.78 19.34
CA TYR A 263 -7.13 -13.50 18.38
C TYR A 263 -7.22 -14.29 17.08
N SER A 264 -8.06 -15.33 16.99
CA SER A 264 -8.26 -16.07 15.74
C SER A 264 -8.95 -15.22 14.67
N GLN A 265 -9.72 -14.21 15.07
CA GLN A 265 -10.42 -13.29 14.19
C GLN A 265 -9.48 -12.23 13.61
N SER A 266 -8.41 -11.86 14.31
CA SER A 266 -7.39 -10.92 13.79
C SER A 266 -6.75 -11.44 12.52
N PHE A 267 -6.30 -10.53 11.68
CA PHE A 267 -5.56 -10.87 10.47
C PHE A 267 -4.08 -11.10 10.76
N ALA A 268 -3.42 -10.12 11.37
CA ALA A 268 -1.97 -10.08 11.52
C ALA A 268 -1.47 -10.38 12.94
N PHE A 269 -2.23 -10.03 13.97
CA PHE A 269 -1.71 -10.01 15.34
C PHE A 269 -2.35 -11.02 16.27
N LYS A 270 -1.60 -11.39 17.33
CA LYS A 270 -2.01 -12.34 18.38
C LYS A 270 -1.44 -11.92 19.74
N ASP A 271 -2.07 -12.41 20.80
CA ASP A 271 -1.57 -12.33 22.18
C ASP A 271 -1.28 -10.91 22.71
N TYR A 272 -1.79 -9.87 22.06
CA TYR A 272 -1.61 -8.47 22.45
C TYR A 272 -2.50 -8.07 23.62
N PHE A 273 -2.05 -7.04 24.36
CA PHE A 273 -2.81 -6.43 25.44
C PHE A 273 -3.36 -5.07 25.02
N LEU A 274 -4.68 -4.88 25.23
CA LEU A 274 -5.35 -3.62 24.95
C LEU A 274 -5.00 -2.56 25.98
N GLU A 275 -4.72 -1.34 25.52
CA GLU A 275 -4.48 -0.19 26.39
C GLU A 275 -5.81 0.48 26.76
N ARG A 276 -6.17 0.40 28.05
CA ARG A 276 -7.42 0.97 28.59
C ARG A 276 -7.36 2.46 28.84
N ASN A 277 -6.18 2.97 29.20
CA ASN A 277 -6.04 4.37 29.58
C ASN A 277 -6.37 5.28 28.39
N PRO A 278 -7.43 6.09 28.46
CA PRO A 278 -7.81 6.98 27.36
C PRO A 278 -6.81 8.13 27.15
N ASN A 279 -5.86 8.32 28.06
CA ASN A 279 -4.78 9.30 27.90
C ASN A 279 -3.53 8.71 27.22
N VAL A 280 -3.53 7.42 26.92
CA VAL A 280 -2.51 6.75 26.11
C VAL A 280 -2.99 6.69 24.67
N TYR A 281 -2.08 7.03 23.75
CA TYR A 281 -2.39 7.18 22.34
C TYR A 281 -2.49 5.85 21.57
N GLU A 282 -1.78 4.84 22.02
CA GLU A 282 -1.78 3.51 21.45
C GLU A 282 -3.06 2.74 21.82
N PHE A 283 -3.53 1.87 20.92
CA PHE A 283 -4.66 0.96 21.17
C PHE A 283 -4.25 -0.27 21.94
N SER A 284 -3.01 -0.70 21.79
CA SER A 284 -2.46 -1.92 22.40
C SER A 284 -0.92 -1.89 22.37
N ASP A 285 -0.30 -2.94 22.92
CA ASP A 285 1.15 -3.15 22.85
C ASP A 285 1.65 -3.65 21.48
N ILE A 286 0.76 -3.82 20.50
CA ILE A 286 1.16 -4.01 19.09
C ILE A 286 1.98 -2.80 18.64
N ASP A 287 1.54 -1.60 19.00
CA ASP A 287 2.13 -0.34 18.57
C ASP A 287 3.43 -0.04 19.34
N MET A 288 4.51 0.07 18.58
CA MET A 288 5.85 0.38 19.10
C MET A 288 6.17 1.88 19.15
N THR A 289 5.21 2.76 18.85
CA THR A 289 5.45 4.21 18.67
C THR A 289 6.14 4.85 19.89
N GLN A 290 5.68 4.58 21.11
CA GLN A 290 6.31 5.15 22.32
C GLN A 290 7.73 4.61 22.56
N LYS A 291 7.96 3.32 22.33
CA LYS A 291 9.28 2.70 22.47
C LYS A 291 10.30 3.34 21.50
N ARG A 292 9.80 3.87 20.38
CA ARG A 292 10.60 4.50 19.32
C ARG A 292 10.76 6.02 19.44
N ALA A 293 10.03 6.67 20.35
CA ALA A 293 9.97 8.15 20.44
C ALA A 293 11.34 8.85 20.57
N ASN A 294 12.35 8.13 21.06
CA ASN A 294 13.71 8.62 21.23
C ASN A 294 14.68 8.26 20.09
N ILE A 295 14.21 7.58 19.03
CA ILE A 295 15.06 7.27 17.88
C ILE A 295 15.18 8.53 17.03
N PRO A 296 16.41 9.07 16.81
CA PRO A 296 16.58 10.21 15.92
C PRO A 296 16.26 9.85 14.47
N MET A 297 15.72 10.80 13.71
CA MET A 297 15.36 10.62 12.29
C MET A 297 16.51 10.03 11.46
N GLU A 298 17.75 10.49 11.72
CA GLU A 298 18.92 10.05 10.96
C GLU A 298 19.34 8.61 11.24
N LYS A 299 18.77 7.99 12.27
CA LYS A 299 19.02 6.60 12.67
C LYS A 299 17.81 5.69 12.47
N ASP A 300 16.69 6.25 12.07
CA ASP A 300 15.47 5.49 11.86
C ASP A 300 15.45 4.93 10.43
N TYR A 301 15.69 3.63 10.32
CA TYR A 301 15.65 2.86 9.08
C TYR A 301 15.08 1.47 9.36
N PHE A 302 14.47 0.90 8.34
CA PHE A 302 14.13 -0.52 8.32
C PHE A 302 14.66 -1.19 7.05
N THR A 303 14.91 -2.48 7.14
CA THR A 303 15.46 -3.27 6.04
C THR A 303 14.35 -4.10 5.41
N LEU A 304 14.28 -4.08 4.08
CA LEU A 304 13.40 -4.96 3.33
C LEU A 304 13.98 -6.38 3.29
N MET A 305 13.11 -7.37 3.37
CA MET A 305 13.46 -8.77 3.21
C MET A 305 14.15 -9.02 1.87
N GLU A 306 15.22 -9.80 1.88
CA GLU A 306 15.79 -10.32 0.63
C GLU A 306 14.81 -11.29 -0.02
N PHE A 307 14.63 -11.18 -1.32
CA PHE A 307 13.66 -12.00 -2.04
C PHE A 307 14.21 -12.54 -3.35
N SER A 308 13.66 -13.66 -3.77
CA SER A 308 13.86 -14.21 -5.10
C SER A 308 12.74 -13.76 -6.03
N ALA A 309 13.09 -12.98 -7.07
CA ALA A 309 12.11 -12.61 -8.09
C ALA A 309 11.48 -13.83 -8.78
N LYS A 310 12.20 -14.97 -8.84
CA LYS A 310 11.75 -16.20 -9.52
C LYS A 310 10.89 -17.11 -8.65
N TRP A 311 11.19 -17.20 -7.35
CA TRP A 311 10.64 -18.25 -6.50
C TRP A 311 9.65 -17.74 -5.45
N ASP A 312 9.83 -16.53 -4.97
CA ASP A 312 8.94 -15.99 -3.94
C ASP A 312 7.54 -15.66 -4.51
N PRO A 313 6.49 -15.82 -3.69
CA PRO A 313 5.11 -15.62 -4.14
C PRO A 313 4.75 -14.16 -4.41
N ILE A 314 5.42 -13.21 -3.73
CA ILE A 314 5.08 -11.78 -3.76
C ILE A 314 6.27 -10.86 -4.10
N PRO A 315 7.16 -11.22 -5.04
CA PRO A 315 8.40 -10.47 -5.26
C PRO A 315 8.16 -9.03 -5.74
N SER A 316 7.05 -8.77 -6.41
CA SER A 316 6.71 -7.43 -6.91
C SER A 316 6.43 -6.43 -5.79
N MET A 317 5.97 -6.86 -4.62
CA MET A 317 5.78 -5.97 -3.45
C MET A 317 7.09 -5.45 -2.88
N LEU A 318 8.20 -6.14 -3.14
CA LEU A 318 9.54 -5.83 -2.64
C LEU A 318 10.49 -5.27 -3.71
N CYS A 319 9.99 -4.99 -4.92
CA CYS A 319 10.80 -4.55 -6.05
C CYS A 319 11.33 -3.13 -5.85
N GLN A 320 12.47 -3.03 -5.16
CA GLN A 320 13.16 -1.79 -4.77
C GLN A 320 14.67 -1.89 -5.01
N ASN A 321 15.08 -2.17 -6.24
CA ASN A 321 16.49 -2.45 -6.54
C ASN A 321 17.47 -1.31 -6.28
N HIS A 322 16.98 -0.08 -6.13
CA HIS A 322 17.86 1.04 -5.81
C HIS A 322 18.17 1.11 -4.31
N THR A 323 17.36 0.50 -3.45
CA THR A 323 17.65 0.38 -2.02
C THR A 323 16.85 -0.75 -1.37
N GLN A 324 17.49 -1.44 -0.42
CA GLN A 324 16.84 -2.34 0.54
C GLN A 324 16.66 -1.69 1.91
N LEU A 325 17.33 -0.57 2.14
CA LEU A 325 17.25 0.20 3.37
C LEU A 325 16.31 1.38 3.14
N VAL A 326 15.18 1.38 3.81
CA VAL A 326 14.14 2.41 3.72
C VAL A 326 14.18 3.27 4.96
N LYS A 327 14.09 4.60 4.81
CA LYS A 327 13.97 5.52 5.93
C LYS A 327 12.73 5.20 6.75
N GLY A 328 12.87 5.25 8.08
CA GLY A 328 11.75 5.16 8.98
C GLY A 328 10.95 6.46 9.02
N PHE A 329 9.72 6.35 9.44
CA PHE A 329 8.79 7.47 9.65
C PHE A 329 7.82 7.10 10.77
N MET A 330 7.31 8.12 11.43
CA MET A 330 6.42 7.98 12.58
C MET A 330 4.96 7.98 12.13
N GLY A 331 4.07 7.81 13.08
CA GLY A 331 2.63 7.84 12.93
C GLY A 331 2.00 7.17 14.15
N GLN A 332 0.71 7.11 14.23
CA GLN A 332 0.05 6.17 15.13
C GLN A 332 0.24 4.77 14.54
N THR A 333 0.65 3.81 15.37
CA THR A 333 1.10 2.48 14.92
C THR A 333 2.27 2.57 13.94
N THR A 334 3.32 3.21 14.39
CA THR A 334 4.57 3.42 13.61
C THR A 334 5.23 2.11 13.21
N ALA A 335 5.23 1.13 14.09
CA ALA A 335 5.77 -0.20 13.90
C ALA A 335 5.01 -1.19 14.77
N PHE A 336 5.11 -2.46 14.43
CA PHE A 336 4.46 -3.56 15.13
C PHE A 336 5.47 -4.32 15.98
N ASP A 337 5.09 -4.70 17.22
CA ASP A 337 5.89 -5.63 18.00
C ASP A 337 6.00 -6.97 17.25
N ARG A 338 7.24 -7.36 16.93
CA ARG A 338 7.54 -8.51 16.08
C ARG A 338 7.04 -9.82 16.69
N GLU A 339 7.00 -9.93 18.01
CA GLU A 339 6.57 -11.13 18.73
C GLU A 339 5.05 -11.35 18.65
N LEU A 340 4.30 -10.27 18.50
CA LEU A 340 2.84 -10.30 18.38
C LEU A 340 2.35 -10.57 16.95
N VAL A 341 3.24 -10.54 15.95
CA VAL A 341 2.88 -10.89 14.56
C VAL A 341 2.70 -12.40 14.46
N LYS A 342 1.59 -12.83 13.86
CA LYS A 342 1.27 -14.27 13.65
C LYS A 342 2.31 -14.93 12.75
N THR A 343 2.58 -16.20 12.98
CA THR A 343 3.61 -16.97 12.24
C THR A 343 3.31 -17.20 10.76
N ASN A 344 2.05 -17.09 10.36
CA ASN A 344 1.62 -17.19 8.97
C ASN A 344 1.60 -15.83 8.23
N VAL A 345 2.05 -14.77 8.88
CA VAL A 345 2.19 -13.42 8.31
C VAL A 345 3.66 -13.20 7.96
N LEU A 346 3.90 -12.83 6.72
CA LEU A 346 5.23 -12.54 6.21
C LEU A 346 5.68 -11.14 6.64
N VAL A 347 6.84 -11.05 7.28
CA VAL A 347 7.48 -9.76 7.58
C VAL A 347 8.37 -9.40 6.39
N MET A 348 7.95 -8.38 5.64
CA MET A 348 8.64 -7.89 4.44
C MET A 348 9.62 -6.76 4.74
N GLY A 349 9.42 -6.04 5.84
CA GLY A 349 10.31 -4.96 6.28
C GLY A 349 10.37 -4.90 7.80
N GLU A 350 11.56 -4.85 8.37
CA GLU A 350 11.77 -4.90 9.82
C GLU A 350 13.01 -4.11 10.28
N CYS A 351 13.02 -3.74 11.56
CA CYS A 351 14.21 -3.32 12.28
C CYS A 351 14.50 -4.34 13.38
N GLN A 352 15.34 -5.33 13.08
CA GLN A 352 15.63 -6.45 13.98
C GLN A 352 16.23 -6.01 15.31
N LEU A 353 17.06 -4.96 15.31
CA LEU A 353 17.69 -4.42 16.53
C LEU A 353 16.67 -3.96 17.58
N ASN A 354 15.49 -3.54 17.13
CA ASN A 354 14.43 -3.01 17.98
C ASN A 354 13.30 -4.04 18.20
N GLY A 355 13.35 -5.21 17.56
CA GLY A 355 12.25 -6.20 17.59
C GLY A 355 10.99 -5.71 16.85
N GLU A 356 11.15 -4.88 15.82
CA GLU A 356 10.05 -4.21 15.11
C GLU A 356 9.80 -4.80 13.74
N ALA A 357 8.53 -5.08 13.41
CA ALA A 357 8.06 -5.24 12.05
C ALA A 357 7.43 -3.92 11.55
N ARG A 358 7.70 -3.54 10.29
CA ARG A 358 7.25 -2.28 9.69
C ARG A 358 6.34 -2.50 8.49
N TYR A 359 6.56 -3.56 7.76
CA TYR A 359 5.86 -3.89 6.53
C TYR A 359 5.58 -5.38 6.52
N ILE A 360 4.31 -5.74 6.64
CA ILE A 360 3.88 -7.13 6.81
C ILE A 360 2.77 -7.48 5.81
N HIS A 361 2.72 -8.75 5.41
CA HIS A 361 1.77 -9.24 4.42
C HIS A 361 1.20 -10.61 4.81
N GLY A 362 -0.07 -10.83 4.52
CA GLY A 362 -0.71 -12.11 4.78
C GLY A 362 -1.86 -12.41 3.82
N GLU A 363 -2.26 -13.67 3.81
CA GLU A 363 -3.42 -14.15 3.08
C GLU A 363 -4.58 -14.40 4.05
N LYS A 364 -5.81 -14.08 3.63
CA LYS A 364 -7.03 -14.43 4.36
C LYS A 364 -8.10 -14.88 3.35
N GLY A 365 -8.48 -16.14 3.40
CA GLY A 365 -9.40 -16.73 2.43
C GLY A 365 -8.80 -16.75 1.01
N LYS A 366 -9.40 -16.04 0.06
CA LYS A 366 -8.92 -15.93 -1.32
C LYS A 366 -8.16 -14.63 -1.58
N GLY A 367 -8.20 -13.68 -0.67
CA GLY A 367 -7.58 -12.37 -0.79
C GLY A 367 -6.37 -12.21 0.09
N MET A 368 -5.85 -11.01 0.11
CA MET A 368 -4.59 -10.65 0.74
C MET A 368 -4.72 -9.34 1.48
N PHE A 369 -3.87 -9.15 2.48
CA PHE A 369 -3.73 -7.89 3.19
C PHE A 369 -2.26 -7.52 3.35
N THR A 370 -2.00 -6.23 3.41
CA THR A 370 -0.68 -5.68 3.69
C THR A 370 -0.83 -4.54 4.69
N PHE A 371 -0.07 -4.59 5.79
CA PHE A 371 0.02 -3.52 6.77
C PHE A 371 1.38 -2.85 6.69
N PHE A 372 1.38 -1.52 6.62
CA PHE A 372 2.57 -0.70 6.57
C PHE A 372 2.56 0.30 7.72
N GLY A 373 3.45 0.13 8.70
CA GLY A 373 3.51 0.96 9.91
C GLY A 373 3.98 2.37 9.60
N GLY A 374 3.32 3.34 10.24
CA GLY A 374 3.61 4.76 10.08
C GLY A 374 2.64 5.51 9.18
N HIS A 375 2.83 6.83 9.07
CA HIS A 375 1.89 7.74 8.42
C HIS A 375 2.32 8.11 7.00
N ASP A 376 3.48 8.75 6.84
CA ASP A 376 3.97 9.23 5.55
C ASP A 376 5.46 8.93 5.38
N PRO A 377 5.86 8.22 4.31
CA PRO A 377 7.25 7.82 4.09
C PRO A 377 8.27 8.95 3.98
N GLU A 378 7.85 10.17 3.66
CA GLU A 378 8.76 11.31 3.48
C GLU A 378 8.53 12.44 4.50
N ASP A 379 7.54 12.28 5.38
CA ASP A 379 7.37 13.13 6.56
C ASP A 379 7.62 12.34 7.84
N PHE A 380 8.83 12.52 8.41
CA PHE A 380 9.28 11.70 9.54
C PHE A 380 8.33 11.75 10.74
N ARG A 381 7.75 12.91 11.04
CA ARG A 381 6.90 13.09 12.23
C ARG A 381 5.72 14.00 11.94
N HIS A 382 4.83 13.53 11.12
CA HIS A 382 3.61 14.23 10.77
C HIS A 382 2.73 14.51 12.00
N GLN A 383 2.24 15.73 12.13
CA GLN A 383 1.35 16.13 13.20
C GLN A 383 0.01 16.62 12.65
N VAL A 384 -1.02 16.59 13.50
CA VAL A 384 -2.33 17.12 13.15
C VAL A 384 -2.22 18.59 12.74
N GLY A 385 -2.59 18.90 11.50
CA GLY A 385 -2.55 20.24 10.93
C GLY A 385 -1.28 20.59 10.15
N ASP A 386 -0.33 19.68 10.04
CA ASP A 386 0.82 19.85 9.15
C ASP A 386 0.38 19.90 7.69
N PRO A 387 1.11 20.61 6.83
CA PRO A 387 0.82 20.62 5.40
C PRO A 387 1.17 19.26 4.77
N PRO A 388 0.48 18.86 3.70
CA PRO A 388 0.79 17.62 2.98
C PRO A 388 2.22 17.60 2.43
N THR A 389 2.80 16.41 2.34
CA THR A 389 4.11 16.19 1.70
C THR A 389 4.10 16.64 0.24
N VAL A 390 5.13 17.36 -0.17
CA VAL A 390 5.31 17.82 -1.56
C VAL A 390 6.05 16.75 -2.36
N LEU A 391 5.33 15.84 -3.03
CA LEU A 391 5.93 14.69 -3.72
C LEU A 391 6.85 15.05 -4.90
N ASP A 392 6.77 16.26 -5.45
CA ASP A 392 7.75 16.73 -6.44
C ASP A 392 9.18 16.82 -5.88
N LEU A 393 9.34 16.88 -4.56
CA LEU A 393 10.64 16.84 -3.88
C LEU A 393 11.12 15.40 -3.63
N HIS A 394 10.24 14.40 -3.79
CA HIS A 394 10.47 12.99 -3.48
C HIS A 394 10.07 12.04 -4.61
N PRO A 395 10.36 12.35 -5.89
CA PRO A 395 9.83 11.61 -7.05
C PRO A 395 10.36 10.17 -7.17
N THR A 396 11.41 9.83 -6.40
CA THR A 396 12.03 8.50 -6.36
C THR A 396 11.91 7.82 -5.00
N SER A 397 11.04 8.31 -4.11
CA SER A 397 10.87 7.81 -2.75
C SER A 397 10.69 6.29 -2.68
N PRO A 398 11.55 5.57 -1.93
CA PRO A 398 11.41 4.13 -1.75
C PRO A 398 10.12 3.76 -0.98
N GLY A 399 9.77 4.52 0.03
CA GLY A 399 8.58 4.25 0.84
C GLY A 399 7.29 4.39 0.02
N TYR A 400 7.17 5.44 -0.78
CA TYR A 400 6.04 5.60 -1.69
C TYR A 400 6.02 4.56 -2.82
N ARG A 401 7.20 4.07 -3.28
CA ARG A 401 7.24 2.94 -4.22
C ARG A 401 6.65 1.66 -3.62
N LEU A 402 6.86 1.38 -2.32
CA LEU A 402 6.22 0.23 -1.67
C LEU A 402 4.69 0.32 -1.70
N ILE A 403 4.12 1.52 -1.52
CA ILE A 403 2.69 1.76 -1.66
C ILE A 403 2.24 1.42 -3.10
N LEU A 404 2.92 1.97 -4.10
CA LEU A 404 2.57 1.75 -5.51
C LEU A 404 2.81 0.31 -5.98
N ASN A 405 3.78 -0.41 -5.39
CA ASN A 405 3.94 -1.85 -5.59
C ASN A 405 2.66 -2.60 -5.18
N ASN A 406 2.07 -2.26 -4.03
CA ASN A 406 0.81 -2.84 -3.57
C ASN A 406 -0.36 -2.49 -4.49
N VAL A 407 -0.40 -1.27 -5.02
CA VAL A 407 -1.45 -0.83 -5.96
C VAL A 407 -1.41 -1.64 -7.27
N LEU A 408 -0.22 -1.93 -7.81
CA LEU A 408 -0.07 -2.71 -9.04
C LEU A 408 -0.14 -4.23 -8.82
N PHE A 409 0.03 -4.71 -7.58
CA PHE A 409 0.07 -6.14 -7.28
C PHE A 409 -1.17 -6.91 -7.76
N PRO A 410 -2.42 -6.42 -7.59
CA PRO A 410 -3.61 -7.11 -8.10
C PRO A 410 -3.68 -7.22 -9.62
N ALA A 411 -2.99 -6.35 -10.35
CA ALA A 411 -2.91 -6.40 -11.81
C ALA A 411 -2.07 -7.58 -12.32
N ALA A 412 -1.23 -8.16 -11.45
CA ALA A 412 -0.30 -9.21 -11.81
C ALA A 412 -1.00 -10.54 -12.07
N ARG A 413 -0.65 -11.19 -13.17
CA ARG A 413 -1.07 -12.56 -13.43
C ARG A 413 -0.49 -13.48 -12.37
N LYS A 414 -1.32 -14.33 -11.73
CA LYS A 414 -0.84 -15.32 -10.76
C LYS A 414 0.26 -16.18 -11.38
N LYS A 415 1.43 -16.22 -10.72
CA LYS A 415 2.50 -17.16 -11.07
C LYS A 415 1.96 -18.58 -10.98
N LYS A 416 2.18 -19.39 -12.03
CA LYS A 416 2.03 -20.85 -11.88
C LYS A 416 3.13 -21.32 -10.95
N GLN A 417 2.77 -22.03 -9.89
CA GLN A 417 3.77 -22.70 -9.05
C GLN A 417 4.60 -23.61 -9.96
N LYS A 418 5.91 -23.40 -9.97
CA LYS A 418 6.84 -24.29 -10.64
C LYS A 418 7.01 -25.51 -9.74
N THR A 419 6.46 -26.63 -10.13
CA THR A 419 6.71 -27.93 -9.50
C THR A 419 8.09 -28.42 -9.85
#